data_9f7ad523cf85f8c190fd9b3d5f8c0856
#
_entry.id   9f7ad523cf85f8c190fd9b3d5f8c0856
#
_cell.length_a   1.000
_cell.length_b   1.000
_cell.length_c   1.000
_cell.angle_alpha   90.00
_cell.angle_beta   90.00
_cell.angle_gamma   90.00
#
_symmetry.space_group_name_H-M   'P 1'
#
loop_
_entity.id
_entity.type
_entity.pdbx_description
1 polymer ?
#
loop_
_entity_poly.entity_id
_entity_poly.type
_entity_poly.pdbx_seq_one_letter_code
_entity_poly.pdbx_strand_id
1 'polypeptide(L)'
;MMYVILSEFGVNEWVNLGAGGILLVLVGVLILIFWNMYKHQNKDMESREQELRDREEAQRQSNKEEKQELYSVVREGSDTMTAAARKIEEVAIKLAQLVEAQSKAHSGPYTKQEEEEHERFNKEVYNTLTKVREKTSVSRALLFVYHNGSHSLNCTYNFIKFSLIGESYGNAYKSSYQDLQGRSSYIMGDWASLLKEHRKGLIVKDIEELKDKDEFLYQFFDHRQVKGFIAQGVYDKNDEMLLGFIISEYVAVTPNFSEEEWKENKTSVTRAADKFSAYMSISNEDERIRNSKENEDGGDE
;
A
#
# COMPACT_ATOMS: atom_id res chain seq x y z
N MET A 1 2.90 -7.13 80.76
CA MET A 1 3.22 -8.42 81.45
C MET A 1 4.58 -8.34 82.17
N MET A 2 5.61 -7.75 81.70
CA MET A 2 6.95 -7.65 82.31
C MET A 2 6.98 -6.83 83.61
N TYR A 3 6.17 -5.83 83.76
CA TYR A 3 6.05 -5.00 85.01
C TYR A 3 5.42 -5.79 86.19
N VAL A 4 4.60 -6.77 85.94
CA VAL A 4 3.92 -7.53 86.99
C VAL A 4 4.89 -8.54 87.62
N ILE A 5 5.80 -9.13 86.85
CA ILE A 5 6.75 -10.14 87.37
C ILE A 5 7.88 -9.48 88.21
N LEU A 6 8.26 -8.26 87.90
CA LEU A 6 9.29 -7.53 88.61
C LEU A 6 8.79 -6.87 89.93
N SER A 7 7.48 -6.71 90.10
CA SER A 7 6.88 -6.11 91.31
C SER A 7 6.60 -7.09 92.42
N GLU A 8 6.63 -8.39 92.21
CA GLU A 8 6.36 -9.40 93.25
C GLU A 8 7.56 -9.87 94.06
N PHE A 9 8.78 -9.61 93.54
CA PHE A 9 10.01 -9.96 94.25
C PHE A 9 10.48 -8.84 95.18
N GLY A 10 10.38 -9.05 96.49
CA GLY A 10 10.90 -8.13 97.51
C GLY A 10 12.42 -7.93 97.39
N VAL A 11 12.87 -6.74 97.76
CA VAL A 11 14.33 -6.34 97.67
C VAL A 11 15.25 -7.39 98.39
N ASN A 12 14.78 -8.06 99.42
CA ASN A 12 15.52 -9.05 100.21
C ASN A 12 15.70 -10.38 99.48
N GLU A 13 14.82 -10.77 98.51
CA GLU A 13 14.93 -11.97 97.77
C GLU A 13 16.03 -11.86 96.64
N TRP A 14 16.23 -10.69 96.08
CA TRP A 14 17.28 -10.41 95.16
C TRP A 14 18.69 -10.50 95.76
N VAL A 15 18.87 -10.18 97.04
CA VAL A 15 20.15 -10.30 97.69
C VAL A 15 20.56 -11.71 98.01
N ASN A 16 19.60 -12.64 98.20
CA ASN A 16 19.83 -14.04 98.47
C ASN A 16 20.10 -14.90 97.21
N LEU A 17 19.78 -14.40 95.98
CA LEU A 17 19.99 -15.12 94.72
C LEU A 17 21.45 -15.06 94.25
N GLY A 18 22.29 -14.23 94.83
CA GLY A 18 23.67 -14.06 94.36
C GLY A 18 23.75 -13.68 92.90
N ALA A 19 24.95 -13.33 92.40
CA ALA A 19 25.16 -12.88 91.01
C ALA A 19 24.68 -13.89 89.94
N GLY A 20 24.74 -15.17 90.22
CA GLY A 20 24.32 -16.23 89.30
C GLY A 20 22.78 -16.32 89.10
N GLY A 21 22.02 -16.07 90.16
CA GLY A 21 20.55 -16.09 90.10
C GLY A 21 20.00 -14.90 89.34
N ILE A 22 20.59 -13.72 89.51
CA ILE A 22 20.22 -12.52 88.75
C ILE A 22 20.50 -12.71 87.28
N LEU A 23 21.63 -13.34 86.95
CA LEU A 23 21.97 -13.62 85.54
C LEU A 23 20.98 -14.59 84.89
N LEU A 24 20.53 -15.64 85.59
CA LEU A 24 19.52 -16.59 85.09
C LEU A 24 18.19 -15.93 84.83
N VAL A 25 17.74 -15.00 85.72
CA VAL A 25 16.52 -14.24 85.49
C VAL A 25 16.64 -13.31 84.26
N LEU A 26 17.77 -12.61 84.14
CA LEU A 26 18.01 -11.78 82.96
C LEU A 26 18.02 -12.60 81.66
N VAL A 27 18.68 -13.76 81.65
CA VAL A 27 18.67 -14.64 80.48
C VAL A 27 17.25 -15.11 80.17
N GLY A 28 16.47 -15.55 81.20
CA GLY A 28 15.06 -15.88 81.02
C GLY A 28 14.20 -14.77 80.40
N VAL A 29 14.38 -13.57 80.90
CA VAL A 29 13.71 -12.36 80.33
C VAL A 29 14.12 -12.09 78.89
N LEU A 30 15.39 -12.19 78.56
CA LEU A 30 15.89 -12.04 77.20
C LEU A 30 15.32 -13.14 76.28
N ILE A 31 15.25 -14.38 76.71
CA ILE A 31 14.63 -15.49 75.94
C ILE A 31 13.13 -15.16 75.70
N LEU A 32 12.40 -14.68 76.67
CA LEU A 32 11.00 -14.31 76.51
C LEU A 32 10.81 -13.14 75.55
N ILE A 33 11.69 -12.16 75.58
CA ILE A 33 11.67 -11.03 74.63
C ILE A 33 11.95 -11.54 73.23
N PHE A 34 13.02 -12.35 73.06
CA PHE A 34 13.37 -12.96 71.78
C PHE A 34 12.24 -13.81 71.23
N TRP A 35 11.65 -14.66 72.07
CA TRP A 35 10.52 -15.51 71.69
C TRP A 35 9.29 -14.70 71.23
N ASN A 36 9.02 -13.60 71.92
CA ASN A 36 7.89 -12.72 71.58
C ASN A 36 8.19 -11.96 70.24
N MET A 37 9.41 -11.48 70.07
CA MET A 37 9.86 -10.86 68.80
C MET A 37 9.79 -11.87 67.62
N TYR A 38 10.30 -13.10 67.87
CA TYR A 38 10.27 -14.16 66.87
C TYR A 38 8.83 -14.52 66.46
N LYS A 39 7.91 -14.61 67.44
CA LYS A 39 6.50 -14.89 67.17
C LYS A 39 5.84 -13.75 66.40
N HIS A 40 6.20 -12.49 66.64
CA HIS A 40 5.70 -11.34 65.91
C HIS A 40 6.24 -11.34 64.46
N GLN A 41 7.51 -11.58 64.30
CA GLN A 41 8.14 -11.64 62.97
C GLN A 41 7.55 -12.77 62.11
N ASN A 42 7.28 -13.95 62.68
CA ASN A 42 6.67 -15.03 61.95
C ASN A 42 5.22 -14.68 61.52
N LYS A 43 4.44 -14.06 62.37
CA LYS A 43 3.10 -13.59 61.98
C LYS A 43 3.13 -12.56 60.85
N ASP A 44 4.09 -11.64 60.91
CA ASP A 44 4.25 -10.64 59.86
C ASP A 44 4.72 -11.25 58.55
N MET A 45 5.56 -12.30 58.61
CA MET A 45 5.97 -13.05 57.40
C MET A 45 4.83 -13.86 56.81
N GLU A 46 4.06 -14.56 57.61
CA GLU A 46 2.86 -15.30 57.19
C GLU A 46 1.84 -14.37 56.52
N SER A 47 1.62 -13.21 57.10
CA SER A 47 0.71 -12.16 56.57
C SER A 47 1.19 -11.66 55.19
N ARG A 48 2.51 -11.41 55.04
CA ARG A 48 3.11 -10.94 53.77
C ARG A 48 3.03 -12.07 52.71
N GLU A 49 3.32 -13.32 53.07
CA GLU A 49 3.21 -14.44 52.13
C GLU A 49 1.76 -14.60 51.66
N GLN A 50 0.79 -14.43 52.56
CA GLN A 50 -0.63 -14.52 52.18
C GLN A 50 -1.03 -13.38 51.22
N GLU A 51 -0.57 -12.15 51.50
CA GLU A 51 -0.82 -11.00 50.63
C GLU A 51 -0.18 -11.18 49.26
N LEU A 52 1.01 -11.79 49.19
CA LEU A 52 1.68 -12.10 47.91
C LEU A 52 0.90 -13.17 47.10
N ARG A 53 0.41 -14.21 47.76
CA ARG A 53 -0.42 -15.26 47.13
C ARG A 53 -1.72 -14.66 46.57
N ASP A 54 -2.39 -13.85 47.37
CA ASP A 54 -3.64 -13.20 46.97
C ASP A 54 -3.42 -12.26 45.75
N ARG A 55 -2.31 -11.56 45.74
CA ARG A 55 -1.89 -10.70 44.57
C ARG A 55 -1.59 -11.55 43.34
N GLU A 56 -0.87 -12.64 43.49
CA GLU A 56 -0.57 -13.57 42.37
C GLU A 56 -1.83 -14.22 41.81
N GLU A 57 -2.79 -14.61 42.67
CA GLU A 57 -4.05 -15.18 42.24
C GLU A 57 -4.91 -14.15 41.52
N ALA A 58 -5.00 -12.91 42.05
CA ALA A 58 -5.71 -11.82 41.41
C ALA A 58 -5.10 -11.49 40.02
N GLN A 59 -3.76 -11.47 39.93
CA GLN A 59 -3.08 -11.24 38.66
C GLN A 59 -3.31 -12.38 37.66
N ARG A 60 -3.30 -13.64 38.12
CA ARG A 60 -3.62 -14.80 37.27
C ARG A 60 -5.07 -14.75 36.77
N GLN A 61 -5.98 -14.28 37.59
CA GLN A 61 -7.39 -14.17 37.22
C GLN A 61 -7.59 -13.04 36.21
N SER A 62 -7.00 -11.88 36.45
CA SER A 62 -7.01 -10.77 35.50
C SER A 62 -6.44 -11.16 34.14
N ASN A 63 -5.28 -11.85 34.12
CA ASN A 63 -4.67 -12.34 32.88
C ASN A 63 -5.54 -13.37 32.15
N LYS A 64 -6.34 -14.17 32.86
CA LYS A 64 -7.27 -15.11 32.23
C LYS A 64 -8.46 -14.38 31.61
N GLU A 65 -8.99 -13.38 32.30
CA GLU A 65 -10.10 -12.56 31.80
C GLU A 65 -9.67 -11.78 30.56
N GLU A 66 -8.50 -11.14 30.60
CA GLU A 66 -7.94 -10.41 29.44
C GLU A 66 -7.71 -11.34 28.24
N LYS A 67 -7.18 -12.55 28.46
CA LYS A 67 -7.04 -13.55 27.39
C LYS A 67 -8.39 -13.98 26.82
N GLN A 68 -9.40 -14.19 27.65
CA GLN A 68 -10.73 -14.57 27.16
C GLN A 68 -11.37 -13.45 26.36
N GLU A 69 -11.22 -12.21 26.78
CA GLU A 69 -11.68 -11.04 26.05
C GLU A 69 -10.96 -10.91 24.70
N LEU A 70 -9.62 -11.06 24.69
CA LEU A 70 -8.84 -11.05 23.46
C LEU A 70 -9.28 -12.16 22.50
N TYR A 71 -9.50 -13.39 22.99
CA TYR A 71 -9.99 -14.49 22.14
C TYR A 71 -11.40 -14.21 21.58
N SER A 72 -12.27 -13.56 22.34
CA SER A 72 -13.60 -13.20 21.85
C SER A 72 -13.53 -12.16 20.74
N VAL A 73 -12.70 -11.12 20.90
CA VAL A 73 -12.47 -10.08 19.89
C VAL A 73 -11.84 -10.65 18.61
N VAL A 74 -10.83 -11.53 18.75
CA VAL A 74 -10.19 -12.19 17.60
C VAL A 74 -11.20 -13.08 16.86
N ARG A 75 -12.04 -13.80 17.57
CA ARG A 75 -13.06 -14.65 16.96
C ARG A 75 -14.11 -13.83 16.22
N GLU A 76 -14.63 -12.77 16.84
CA GLU A 76 -15.59 -11.86 16.20
C GLU A 76 -14.99 -11.18 14.96
N GLY A 77 -13.73 -10.73 15.05
CA GLY A 77 -12.98 -10.20 13.91
C GLY A 77 -12.81 -11.22 12.79
N SER A 78 -12.51 -12.48 13.12
CA SER A 78 -12.39 -13.57 12.14
C SER A 78 -13.73 -13.89 11.46
N ASP A 79 -14.83 -13.92 12.22
CA ASP A 79 -16.17 -14.18 11.69
C ASP A 79 -16.61 -13.03 10.75
N THR A 80 -16.32 -11.78 11.13
CA THR A 80 -16.60 -10.59 10.32
C THR A 80 -15.79 -10.62 9.03
N MET A 81 -14.51 -10.99 9.11
CA MET A 81 -13.62 -11.09 7.95
C MET A 81 -14.07 -12.20 6.99
N THR A 82 -14.53 -13.33 7.53
CA THR A 82 -15.07 -14.43 6.73
C THR A 82 -16.37 -14.03 6.03
N ALA A 83 -17.25 -13.29 6.71
CA ALA A 83 -18.47 -12.77 6.10
C ALA A 83 -18.19 -11.73 5.01
N ALA A 84 -17.20 -10.86 5.22
CA ALA A 84 -16.73 -9.90 4.21
C ALA A 84 -16.13 -10.61 3.00
N ALA A 85 -15.29 -11.64 3.20
CA ALA A 85 -14.71 -12.43 2.12
C ALA A 85 -15.77 -13.10 1.25
N ARG A 86 -16.81 -13.67 1.85
CA ARG A 86 -17.96 -14.26 1.11
C ARG A 86 -18.72 -13.22 0.28
N LYS A 87 -18.93 -12.01 0.83
CA LYS A 87 -19.57 -10.93 0.07
C LYS A 87 -18.71 -10.46 -1.10
N ILE A 88 -17.38 -10.38 -0.92
CA ILE A 88 -16.44 -10.04 -2.00
C ILE A 88 -16.49 -11.11 -3.09
N GLU A 89 -16.50 -12.39 -2.72
CA GLU A 89 -16.61 -13.50 -3.67
C GLU A 89 -17.94 -13.44 -4.46
N GLU A 90 -19.06 -13.19 -3.77
CA GLU A 90 -20.37 -13.03 -4.42
C GLU A 90 -20.39 -11.85 -5.42
N VAL A 91 -19.81 -10.71 -5.01
CA VAL A 91 -19.67 -9.54 -5.89
C VAL A 91 -18.75 -9.84 -7.06
N ALA A 92 -17.64 -10.55 -6.83
CA ALA A 92 -16.72 -10.93 -7.90
C ALA A 92 -17.38 -11.87 -8.92
N ILE A 93 -18.19 -12.84 -8.46
CA ILE A 93 -18.96 -13.74 -9.35
C ILE A 93 -19.98 -12.94 -10.17
N LYS A 94 -20.73 -12.02 -9.55
CA LYS A 94 -21.68 -11.15 -10.26
C LYS A 94 -20.98 -10.25 -11.27
N LEU A 95 -19.82 -9.71 -10.89
CA LEU A 95 -19.01 -8.87 -11.79
C LEU A 95 -18.49 -9.69 -12.98
N ALA A 96 -18.02 -10.93 -12.75
CA ALA A 96 -17.58 -11.82 -13.80
C ALA A 96 -18.72 -12.18 -14.77
N GLN A 97 -19.93 -12.43 -14.25
CA GLN A 97 -21.12 -12.68 -15.07
C GLN A 97 -21.52 -11.45 -15.89
N LEU A 98 -21.45 -10.24 -15.32
CA LEU A 98 -21.72 -9.00 -16.05
C LEU A 98 -20.66 -8.74 -17.12
N VAL A 99 -19.37 -8.98 -16.83
CA VAL A 99 -18.29 -8.86 -17.80
C VAL A 99 -18.44 -9.88 -18.91
N GLU A 100 -18.84 -11.13 -18.60
CA GLU A 100 -19.10 -12.15 -19.60
C GLU A 100 -20.33 -11.81 -20.48
N ALA A 101 -21.40 -11.30 -19.88
CA ALA A 101 -22.58 -10.84 -20.61
C ALA A 101 -22.25 -9.65 -21.52
N GLN A 102 -21.47 -8.68 -21.03
CA GLN A 102 -21.00 -7.54 -21.81
C GLN A 102 -20.00 -7.96 -22.90
N SER A 103 -19.09 -8.90 -22.60
CA SER A 103 -18.16 -9.46 -23.59
C SER A 103 -18.92 -10.17 -24.71
N LYS A 104 -19.98 -10.93 -24.39
CA LYS A 104 -20.84 -11.59 -25.38
C LYS A 104 -21.66 -10.60 -26.20
N ALA A 105 -22.08 -9.49 -25.62
CA ALA A 105 -22.77 -8.42 -26.32
C ALA A 105 -21.86 -7.64 -27.29
N HIS A 106 -20.54 -7.59 -26.99
CA HIS A 106 -19.54 -6.88 -27.82
C HIS A 106 -18.66 -7.82 -28.66
N SER A 107 -18.78 -9.13 -28.50
CA SER A 107 -18.02 -10.13 -29.28
C SER A 107 -18.74 -10.59 -30.55
N GLY A 108 -19.42 -9.67 -31.23
CA GLY A 108 -19.63 -9.87 -32.66
C GLY A 108 -18.27 -10.00 -33.34
N PRO A 109 -18.13 -10.87 -34.37
CA PRO A 109 -16.89 -10.88 -35.11
C PRO A 109 -16.64 -9.48 -35.65
N TYR A 110 -15.40 -8.98 -35.45
CA TYR A 110 -14.98 -7.72 -36.03
C TYR A 110 -15.39 -7.69 -37.49
N THR A 111 -16.01 -6.60 -37.90
CA THR A 111 -16.26 -6.40 -39.33
C THR A 111 -14.89 -6.28 -40.00
N LYS A 112 -14.82 -6.70 -41.26
CA LYS A 112 -13.59 -6.61 -42.05
C LYS A 112 -13.02 -5.18 -42.05
N GLN A 113 -13.89 -4.18 -41.98
CA GLN A 113 -13.52 -2.79 -41.93
C GLN A 113 -12.88 -2.42 -40.57
N GLU A 114 -13.42 -2.92 -39.45
CA GLU A 114 -12.84 -2.71 -38.11
C GLU A 114 -11.46 -3.39 -37.97
N GLU A 115 -11.29 -4.57 -38.57
CA GLU A 115 -10.01 -5.26 -38.62
C GLU A 115 -8.96 -4.46 -39.40
N GLU A 116 -9.32 -3.95 -40.61
CA GLU A 116 -8.45 -3.10 -41.42
C GLU A 116 -8.08 -1.77 -40.72
N GLU A 117 -9.02 -1.15 -40.00
CA GLU A 117 -8.79 0.06 -39.20
C GLU A 117 -7.85 -0.21 -38.05
N HIS A 118 -8.04 -1.32 -37.33
CA HIS A 118 -7.18 -1.74 -36.22
C HIS A 118 -5.74 -2.05 -36.69
N GLU A 119 -5.59 -2.76 -37.82
CA GLU A 119 -4.26 -3.00 -38.40
C GLU A 119 -3.58 -1.69 -38.80
N ARG A 120 -4.33 -0.76 -39.42
CA ARG A 120 -3.83 0.56 -39.79
C ARG A 120 -3.36 1.35 -38.59
N PHE A 121 -4.16 1.36 -37.52
CA PHE A 121 -3.82 2.01 -36.26
C PHE A 121 -2.53 1.42 -35.66
N ASN A 122 -2.44 0.10 -35.51
CA ASN A 122 -1.26 -0.58 -34.97
C ASN A 122 0.00 -0.28 -35.76
N LYS A 123 -0.08 -0.29 -37.09
CA LYS A 123 1.03 0.05 -37.97
C LYS A 123 1.48 1.50 -37.80
N GLU A 124 0.53 2.42 -37.64
CA GLU A 124 0.82 3.83 -37.44
C GLU A 124 1.44 4.10 -36.06
N VAL A 125 0.94 3.42 -35.03
CA VAL A 125 1.53 3.46 -33.67
C VAL A 125 2.99 2.99 -33.73
N TYR A 126 3.23 1.82 -34.30
CA TYR A 126 4.59 1.26 -34.41
C TYR A 126 5.52 2.21 -35.18
N ASN A 127 5.10 2.70 -36.35
CA ASN A 127 5.91 3.60 -37.18
C ASN A 127 6.22 4.92 -36.47
N THR A 128 5.24 5.45 -35.73
CA THR A 128 5.42 6.72 -35.01
C THR A 128 6.38 6.55 -33.83
N LEU A 129 6.22 5.51 -33.03
CA LEU A 129 7.13 5.21 -31.91
C LEU A 129 8.55 4.88 -32.39
N THR A 130 8.69 4.18 -33.52
CA THR A 130 9.99 3.90 -34.13
C THR A 130 10.69 5.20 -34.55
N LYS A 131 9.96 6.14 -35.18
CA LYS A 131 10.51 7.46 -35.53
C LYS A 131 10.91 8.27 -34.29
N VAL A 132 10.10 8.21 -33.22
CA VAL A 132 10.46 8.84 -31.95
C VAL A 132 11.77 8.23 -31.43
N ARG A 133 11.82 6.89 -31.31
CA ARG A 133 12.99 6.18 -30.80
C ARG A 133 14.27 6.52 -31.58
N GLU A 134 14.19 6.52 -32.91
CA GLU A 134 15.34 6.81 -33.77
C GLU A 134 15.82 8.27 -33.67
N LYS A 135 14.87 9.22 -33.63
CA LYS A 135 15.20 10.65 -33.53
C LYS A 135 15.75 11.05 -32.18
N THR A 136 15.23 10.45 -31.09
CA THR A 136 15.62 10.82 -29.74
C THR A 136 16.69 9.90 -29.16
N SER A 137 17.14 8.90 -29.94
CA SER A 137 18.12 7.89 -29.51
C SER A 137 17.78 7.20 -28.20
N VAL A 138 16.47 7.08 -27.90
CA VAL A 138 16.00 6.39 -26.68
C VAL A 138 16.09 4.87 -26.81
N SER A 139 16.21 4.20 -25.70
CA SER A 139 16.23 2.74 -25.65
C SER A 139 14.85 2.15 -25.97
N ARG A 140 13.79 2.79 -25.49
CA ARG A 140 12.40 2.39 -25.70
C ARG A 140 11.50 3.62 -25.85
N ALA A 141 10.53 3.52 -26.78
CA ALA A 141 9.42 4.46 -26.90
C ALA A 141 8.11 3.70 -26.70
N LEU A 142 7.30 4.14 -25.78
CA LEU A 142 6.14 3.42 -25.24
C LEU A 142 4.90 4.31 -25.32
N LEU A 143 3.76 3.77 -25.79
CA LEU A 143 2.47 4.44 -25.79
C LEU A 143 1.51 3.71 -24.86
N PHE A 144 1.00 4.42 -23.88
CA PHE A 144 0.04 3.94 -22.90
C PHE A 144 -1.32 4.59 -23.10
N VAL A 145 -2.38 3.84 -22.79
CA VAL A 145 -3.75 4.32 -22.76
C VAL A 145 -4.37 4.04 -21.41
N TYR A 146 -5.10 4.99 -20.87
CA TYR A 146 -5.92 4.81 -19.69
C TYR A 146 -7.23 4.12 -20.04
N HIS A 147 -7.69 3.22 -19.16
CA HIS A 147 -8.96 2.51 -19.32
C HIS A 147 -9.53 2.02 -17.97
N ASN A 148 -10.81 1.70 -17.96
CA ASN A 148 -11.51 1.10 -16.83
C ASN A 148 -11.77 -0.40 -17.09
N GLY A 149 -10.72 -1.21 -17.17
CA GLY A 149 -10.85 -2.62 -17.50
C GLY A 149 -10.93 -2.88 -19.00
N SER A 150 -12.02 -3.47 -19.52
CA SER A 150 -12.20 -3.79 -20.94
C SER A 150 -12.72 -2.65 -21.81
N HIS A 151 -13.06 -1.50 -21.22
CA HIS A 151 -13.67 -0.38 -21.92
C HIS A 151 -12.75 0.82 -22.00
N SER A 152 -12.65 1.40 -23.19
CA SER A 152 -12.04 2.69 -23.47
C SER A 152 -12.92 3.81 -22.90
N LEU A 153 -12.37 4.74 -22.36
CA LEU A 153 -12.52 6.03 -21.73
C LEU A 153 -13.76 6.89 -21.99
N ASN A 154 -14.96 6.50 -21.62
CA ASN A 154 -16.06 7.44 -21.48
C ASN A 154 -16.51 7.65 -20.02
N CYS A 155 -15.64 7.39 -19.04
CA CYS A 155 -16.01 7.51 -17.63
C CYS A 155 -15.57 8.85 -17.04
N THR A 156 -16.51 9.50 -16.37
CA THR A 156 -16.36 10.72 -15.54
C THR A 156 -15.51 10.48 -14.29
N TYR A 157 -14.98 9.27 -14.08
CA TYR A 157 -14.24 8.87 -12.89
C TYR A 157 -12.77 8.61 -13.18
N ASN A 158 -11.93 8.79 -12.17
CA ASN A 158 -10.49 8.62 -12.22
C ASN A 158 -10.07 7.34 -12.93
N PHE A 159 -9.12 7.44 -13.84
CA PHE A 159 -8.54 6.30 -14.55
C PHE A 159 -7.96 5.31 -13.55
N ILE A 160 -8.51 4.11 -13.51
CA ILE A 160 -8.10 3.10 -12.54
C ILE A 160 -6.92 2.29 -13.08
N LYS A 161 -6.81 2.16 -14.41
CA LYS A 161 -5.79 1.32 -15.06
C LYS A 161 -5.20 1.99 -16.29
N PHE A 162 -3.99 1.56 -16.64
CA PHE A 162 -3.38 1.85 -17.94
C PHE A 162 -2.82 0.57 -18.55
N SER A 163 -2.72 0.55 -19.87
CA SER A 163 -2.09 -0.53 -20.64
C SER A 163 -1.15 0.03 -21.68
N LEU A 164 -0.04 -0.66 -21.89
CA LEU A 164 0.86 -0.41 -23.01
C LEU A 164 0.19 -0.92 -24.28
N ILE A 165 -0.11 -0.04 -25.24
CA ILE A 165 -0.73 -0.39 -26.52
C ILE A 165 0.25 -0.39 -27.69
N GLY A 166 1.41 0.23 -27.52
CA GLY A 166 2.45 0.27 -28.53
C GLY A 166 3.83 0.43 -27.94
N GLU A 167 4.79 -0.25 -28.53
CA GLU A 167 6.18 -0.25 -28.11
C GLU A 167 7.12 -0.28 -29.31
N SER A 168 8.18 0.55 -29.27
CA SER A 168 9.35 0.43 -30.12
C SER A 168 10.60 0.39 -29.25
N TYR A 169 11.41 -0.65 -29.37
CA TYR A 169 12.61 -0.85 -28.55
C TYR A 169 13.80 -1.30 -29.40
N GLY A 170 15.01 -1.02 -28.95
CA GLY A 170 16.24 -1.45 -29.60
C GLY A 170 16.53 -2.94 -29.35
N ASN A 171 17.30 -3.55 -30.22
CA ASN A 171 17.60 -5.00 -30.20
C ASN A 171 18.23 -5.51 -28.89
N ALA A 172 18.84 -4.61 -28.09
CA ALA A 172 19.45 -4.95 -26.81
C ALA A 172 18.43 -5.08 -25.66
N TYR A 173 17.16 -4.72 -25.88
CA TYR A 173 16.14 -4.63 -24.84
C TYR A 173 15.03 -5.63 -25.10
N LYS A 174 14.39 -6.06 -23.99
CA LYS A 174 13.19 -6.93 -24.06
C LYS A 174 11.93 -6.08 -24.14
N SER A 175 10.90 -6.62 -24.76
CA SER A 175 9.55 -6.04 -24.72
C SER A 175 9.03 -5.94 -23.30
N SER A 176 8.41 -4.81 -22.99
CA SER A 176 7.69 -4.56 -21.74
C SER A 176 6.18 -4.83 -21.87
N TYR A 177 5.73 -5.28 -23.04
CA TYR A 177 4.30 -5.35 -23.36
C TYR A 177 3.49 -6.18 -22.36
N GLN A 178 3.94 -7.37 -22.02
CA GLN A 178 3.22 -8.25 -21.10
C GLN A 178 3.19 -7.70 -19.66
N ASP A 179 4.28 -7.09 -19.23
CA ASP A 179 4.42 -6.59 -17.85
C ASP A 179 3.60 -5.32 -17.59
N LEU A 180 3.19 -4.61 -18.64
CA LEU A 180 2.55 -3.31 -18.55
C LEU A 180 1.09 -3.31 -19.04
N GLN A 181 0.43 -4.48 -19.04
CA GLN A 181 -0.99 -4.61 -19.35
C GLN A 181 -1.86 -4.47 -18.09
N GLY A 182 -2.93 -3.69 -18.18
CA GLY A 182 -3.95 -3.57 -17.13
C GLY A 182 -3.43 -3.15 -15.77
N ARG A 183 -2.34 -2.39 -15.71
CA ARG A 183 -1.73 -1.94 -14.47
C ARG A 183 -2.55 -0.85 -13.80
N SER A 184 -2.62 -0.90 -12.47
CA SER A 184 -3.23 0.16 -11.69
C SER A 184 -2.48 1.48 -11.88
N SER A 185 -3.20 2.58 -12.08
CA SER A 185 -2.59 3.92 -12.17
C SER A 185 -1.81 4.30 -10.90
N TYR A 186 -2.16 3.74 -9.75
CA TYR A 186 -1.49 4.01 -8.47
C TYR A 186 -0.03 3.58 -8.41
N ILE A 187 0.42 2.65 -9.28
CA ILE A 187 1.83 2.24 -9.29
C ILE A 187 2.80 3.33 -9.77
N MET A 188 2.27 4.38 -10.39
CA MET A 188 3.04 5.55 -10.85
C MET A 188 2.77 6.79 -9.99
N GLY A 189 2.24 6.63 -8.77
CA GLY A 189 1.94 7.76 -7.90
C GLY A 189 0.94 8.73 -8.51
N ASP A 190 1.23 10.03 -8.41
CA ASP A 190 0.38 11.10 -8.98
C ASP A 190 0.72 11.46 -10.44
N TRP A 191 1.04 10.43 -11.24
CA TRP A 191 1.48 10.58 -12.63
C TRP A 191 0.56 11.43 -13.50
N ALA A 192 -0.75 11.24 -13.37
CA ALA A 192 -1.73 11.97 -14.17
C ALA A 192 -1.73 13.47 -13.86
N SER A 193 -1.57 13.86 -12.59
CA SER A 193 -1.42 15.27 -12.19
C SER A 193 -0.11 15.84 -12.70
N LEU A 194 0.97 15.09 -12.57
CA LEU A 194 2.29 15.50 -13.07
C LEU A 194 2.28 15.78 -14.59
N LEU A 195 1.62 14.92 -15.39
CA LEU A 195 1.46 15.15 -16.81
C LEU A 195 0.57 16.37 -17.12
N LYS A 196 -0.46 16.65 -16.31
CA LYS A 196 -1.29 17.83 -16.46
C LYS A 196 -0.55 19.13 -16.14
N GLU A 197 0.34 19.12 -15.14
CA GLU A 197 1.22 20.24 -14.83
C GLU A 197 2.24 20.49 -15.95
N HIS A 198 2.75 19.41 -16.53
CA HIS A 198 3.75 19.44 -17.60
C HIS A 198 3.16 19.20 -18.98
N ARG A 199 2.07 19.92 -19.35
CA ARG A 199 1.38 19.75 -20.64
C ARG A 199 2.25 19.85 -21.87
N LYS A 200 3.36 20.58 -21.79
CA LYS A 200 4.35 20.74 -22.88
C LYS A 200 5.47 19.69 -22.85
N GLY A 201 5.26 18.61 -22.14
CA GLY A 201 6.23 17.53 -21.97
C GLY A 201 7.08 17.66 -20.71
N LEU A 202 7.25 16.52 -20.04
CA LEU A 202 8.09 16.33 -18.87
C LEU A 202 9.44 15.74 -19.30
N ILE A 203 10.53 16.31 -18.82
CA ILE A 203 11.88 15.77 -18.97
C ILE A 203 12.40 15.42 -17.57
N VAL A 204 12.81 14.18 -17.38
CA VAL A 204 13.56 13.72 -16.21
C VAL A 204 14.91 13.22 -16.72
N LYS A 205 15.97 14.00 -16.46
CA LYS A 205 17.31 13.70 -16.94
C LYS A 205 17.96 12.56 -16.17
N ASP A 206 17.68 12.51 -14.88
CA ASP A 206 18.10 11.44 -13.97
C ASP A 206 16.93 11.08 -13.06
N ILE A 207 16.56 9.78 -13.01
CA ILE A 207 15.46 9.33 -12.15
C ILE A 207 15.78 9.48 -10.66
N GLU A 208 17.04 9.60 -10.26
CA GLU A 208 17.41 9.83 -8.86
C GLU A 208 16.79 11.14 -8.31
N GLU A 209 16.48 12.12 -9.19
CA GLU A 209 15.76 13.33 -8.81
C GLU A 209 14.33 13.07 -8.33
N LEU A 210 13.74 11.92 -8.65
CA LEU A 210 12.40 11.53 -8.23
C LEU A 210 12.36 10.89 -6.85
N LYS A 211 13.48 10.36 -6.36
CA LYS A 211 13.56 9.56 -5.15
C LYS A 211 12.97 10.24 -3.92
N ASP A 212 13.24 11.54 -3.78
CA ASP A 212 12.73 12.33 -2.66
C ASP A 212 11.40 13.03 -2.95
N LYS A 213 10.94 13.03 -4.21
CA LYS A 213 9.73 13.73 -4.66
C LYS A 213 8.54 12.79 -4.84
N ASP A 214 8.76 11.65 -5.45
CA ASP A 214 7.74 10.62 -5.73
C ASP A 214 8.40 9.24 -5.74
N GLU A 215 8.39 8.56 -4.60
CA GLU A 215 9.01 7.25 -4.42
C GLU A 215 8.35 6.18 -5.31
N PHE A 216 7.02 6.23 -5.53
CA PHE A 216 6.33 5.26 -6.39
C PHE A 216 6.79 5.38 -7.83
N LEU A 217 6.89 6.61 -8.33
CA LEU A 217 7.38 6.89 -9.67
C LEU A 217 8.85 6.50 -9.82
N TYR A 218 9.67 6.81 -8.82
CA TYR A 218 11.07 6.37 -8.78
C TYR A 218 11.17 4.85 -8.88
N GLN A 219 10.47 4.10 -8.03
CA GLN A 219 10.49 2.64 -8.03
C GLN A 219 10.00 2.04 -9.34
N PHE A 220 8.95 2.62 -9.95
CA PHE A 220 8.44 2.18 -11.24
C PHE A 220 9.51 2.24 -12.33
N PHE A 221 10.32 3.30 -12.38
CA PHE A 221 11.38 3.46 -13.37
C PHE A 221 12.66 2.72 -13.01
N ASP A 222 13.08 2.71 -11.75
CA ASP A 222 14.31 2.05 -11.30
C ASP A 222 14.23 0.54 -11.49
N HIS A 223 13.11 -0.09 -11.14
CA HIS A 223 12.88 -1.52 -11.38
C HIS A 223 13.05 -1.93 -12.85
N ARG A 224 12.81 -1.00 -13.76
CA ARG A 224 12.95 -1.17 -15.21
C ARG A 224 14.30 -0.69 -15.74
N GLN A 225 15.23 -0.32 -14.85
CA GLN A 225 16.57 0.18 -15.15
C GLN A 225 16.58 1.44 -16.01
N VAL A 226 15.52 2.23 -15.96
CA VAL A 226 15.44 3.53 -16.62
C VAL A 226 16.34 4.50 -15.87
N LYS A 227 17.13 5.30 -16.59
CA LYS A 227 18.02 6.31 -16.02
C LYS A 227 17.52 7.73 -16.25
N GLY A 228 16.76 7.93 -17.30
CA GLY A 228 16.10 9.19 -17.61
C GLY A 228 14.98 8.94 -18.60
N PHE A 229 14.06 9.89 -18.73
CA PHE A 229 12.96 9.76 -19.67
C PHE A 229 12.39 11.11 -20.11
N ILE A 230 11.67 11.07 -21.21
CA ILE A 230 10.80 12.15 -21.68
C ILE A 230 9.39 11.60 -21.73
N ALA A 231 8.43 12.32 -21.14
CA ALA A 231 7.04 11.91 -21.14
C ALA A 231 6.13 13.04 -21.62
N GLN A 232 5.05 12.67 -22.30
CA GLN A 232 4.03 13.58 -22.79
C GLN A 232 2.65 12.96 -22.65
N GLY A 233 1.71 13.69 -22.05
CA GLY A 233 0.31 13.31 -22.05
C GLY A 233 -0.31 13.36 -23.44
N VAL A 234 -1.18 12.39 -23.75
CA VAL A 234 -2.04 12.37 -24.93
C VAL A 234 -3.41 12.81 -24.47
N TYR A 235 -3.90 13.95 -24.96
CA TYR A 235 -5.16 14.56 -24.56
C TYR A 235 -6.20 14.42 -25.66
N ASP A 236 -7.47 14.61 -25.31
CA ASP A 236 -8.54 14.75 -26.30
C ASP A 236 -8.41 16.06 -27.11
N LYS A 237 -9.23 16.21 -28.15
CA LYS A 237 -9.19 17.40 -29.05
C LYS A 237 -9.36 18.73 -28.32
N ASN A 238 -10.01 18.73 -27.15
CA ASN A 238 -10.28 19.93 -26.38
C ASN A 238 -9.22 20.16 -25.28
N ASP A 239 -8.17 19.31 -25.22
CA ASP A 239 -7.13 19.32 -24.19
C ASP A 239 -7.67 19.19 -22.74
N GLU A 240 -8.87 18.66 -22.57
CA GLU A 240 -9.52 18.55 -21.26
C GLU A 240 -9.24 17.20 -20.59
N MET A 241 -9.31 16.12 -21.36
CA MET A 241 -9.19 14.77 -20.84
C MET A 241 -7.88 14.12 -21.26
N LEU A 242 -7.14 13.57 -20.28
CA LEU A 242 -5.95 12.78 -20.51
C LEU A 242 -6.34 11.36 -20.94
N LEU A 243 -6.15 11.03 -22.21
CA LEU A 243 -6.48 9.72 -22.80
C LEU A 243 -5.39 8.68 -22.57
N GLY A 244 -4.15 9.12 -22.50
CA GLY A 244 -2.99 8.27 -22.38
C GLY A 244 -1.71 9.08 -22.29
N PHE A 245 -0.57 8.44 -22.50
CA PHE A 245 0.71 9.11 -22.49
C PHE A 245 1.77 8.35 -23.27
N ILE A 246 2.77 9.07 -23.75
CA ILE A 246 3.98 8.51 -24.33
C ILE A 246 5.12 8.68 -23.32
N ILE A 247 5.95 7.63 -23.20
CA ILE A 247 7.22 7.69 -22.48
C ILE A 247 8.33 7.25 -23.43
N SER A 248 9.38 8.03 -23.49
CA SER A 248 10.65 7.72 -24.17
C SER A 248 11.73 7.50 -23.14
N GLU A 249 12.22 6.26 -22.99
CA GLU A 249 13.06 5.81 -21.87
C GLU A 249 14.50 5.61 -22.30
N TYR A 250 15.42 6.14 -21.51
CA TYR A 250 16.86 5.86 -21.56
C TYR A 250 17.17 4.78 -20.51
N VAL A 251 17.50 3.58 -20.96
CA VAL A 251 17.72 2.41 -20.10
C VAL A 251 19.22 2.15 -19.93
N ALA A 252 19.62 1.79 -18.72
CA ALA A 252 20.96 1.42 -18.29
C ALA A 252 22.02 2.54 -18.35
N VAL A 253 21.84 3.57 -19.17
CA VAL A 253 22.81 4.66 -19.32
C VAL A 253 22.10 6.00 -19.22
N THR A 254 22.61 6.89 -18.38
CA THR A 254 22.15 8.28 -18.31
C THR A 254 22.62 9.02 -19.55
N PRO A 255 21.72 9.62 -20.34
CA PRO A 255 22.12 10.33 -21.56
C PRO A 255 22.84 11.63 -21.21
N ASN A 256 23.93 11.90 -21.90
CA ASN A 256 24.66 13.14 -21.77
C ASN A 256 24.30 14.10 -22.93
N PHE A 257 23.09 14.65 -22.88
CA PHE A 257 22.58 15.59 -23.86
C PHE A 257 22.73 17.03 -23.38
N SER A 258 22.95 17.95 -24.34
CA SER A 258 22.82 19.40 -24.13
C SER A 258 21.35 19.78 -23.87
N GLU A 259 21.11 20.97 -23.33
CA GLU A 259 19.76 21.50 -23.13
C GLU A 259 18.95 21.60 -24.43
N GLU A 260 19.62 21.91 -25.53
CA GLU A 260 19.03 21.99 -26.86
C GLU A 260 18.59 20.62 -27.35
N GLU A 261 19.43 19.59 -27.20
CA GLU A 261 19.09 18.22 -27.57
C GLU A 261 17.90 17.68 -26.74
N TRP A 262 17.88 17.97 -25.44
CA TRP A 262 16.71 17.61 -24.60
C TRP A 262 15.42 18.28 -25.09
N LYS A 263 15.48 19.55 -25.51
CA LYS A 263 14.29 20.26 -26.05
C LYS A 263 13.86 19.70 -27.41
N GLU A 264 14.79 19.36 -28.27
CA GLU A 264 14.50 18.73 -29.57
C GLU A 264 13.87 17.37 -29.40
N ASN A 265 14.42 16.55 -28.50
CA ASN A 265 13.89 15.24 -28.17
C ASN A 265 12.49 15.36 -27.59
N LYS A 266 12.26 16.28 -26.66
CA LYS A 266 10.93 16.57 -26.12
C LYS A 266 9.95 16.96 -27.23
N THR A 267 10.35 17.84 -28.14
CA THR A 267 9.51 18.26 -29.27
C THR A 267 9.11 17.09 -30.15
N SER A 268 9.99 16.12 -30.36
CA SER A 268 9.70 14.89 -31.11
C SER A 268 8.64 14.01 -30.41
N VAL A 269 8.74 13.88 -29.09
CA VAL A 269 7.77 13.13 -28.28
C VAL A 269 6.41 13.86 -28.26
N THR A 270 6.39 15.18 -28.09
CA THR A 270 5.18 15.99 -28.11
C THR A 270 4.43 15.86 -29.44
N ARG A 271 5.13 15.97 -30.58
CA ARG A 271 4.51 15.77 -31.91
C ARG A 271 3.89 14.38 -32.08
N ALA A 272 4.53 13.36 -31.51
CA ALA A 272 3.93 12.01 -31.53
C ALA A 272 2.67 11.92 -30.67
N ALA A 273 2.66 12.57 -29.50
CA ALA A 273 1.48 12.64 -28.65
C ALA A 273 0.33 13.37 -29.33
N ASP A 274 0.58 14.51 -29.99
CA ASP A 274 -0.42 15.26 -30.76
C ASP A 274 -1.04 14.38 -31.86
N LYS A 275 -0.22 13.60 -32.55
CA LYS A 275 -0.67 12.67 -33.56
C LYS A 275 -1.57 11.59 -33.00
N PHE A 276 -1.21 11.00 -31.86
CA PHE A 276 -2.05 10.00 -31.20
C PHE A 276 -3.32 10.61 -30.62
N SER A 277 -3.28 11.84 -30.11
CA SER A 277 -4.45 12.60 -29.71
C SER A 277 -5.49 12.67 -30.83
N ALA A 278 -5.07 12.99 -32.04
CA ALA A 278 -5.93 13.03 -33.20
C ALA A 278 -6.60 11.67 -33.50
N TYR A 279 -5.83 10.60 -33.48
CA TYR A 279 -6.36 9.25 -33.72
C TYR A 279 -7.34 8.78 -32.65
N MET A 280 -6.99 8.94 -31.37
CA MET A 280 -7.83 8.50 -30.25
C MET A 280 -9.12 9.32 -30.14
N SER A 281 -9.10 10.59 -30.51
CA SER A 281 -10.29 11.45 -30.49
C SER A 281 -11.31 11.06 -31.57
N ILE A 282 -10.87 10.62 -32.74
CA ILE A 282 -11.76 10.15 -33.82
C ILE A 282 -12.46 8.87 -33.38
N SER A 283 -11.71 7.90 -32.86
CA SER A 283 -12.26 6.63 -32.39
C SER A 283 -13.33 6.82 -31.29
N ASN A 284 -13.10 7.74 -30.36
CA ASN A 284 -14.06 8.03 -29.29
C ASN A 284 -15.33 8.72 -29.79
N GLU A 285 -15.27 9.53 -30.86
CA GLU A 285 -16.42 10.22 -31.43
C GLU A 285 -17.32 9.24 -32.19
N ASP A 286 -16.72 8.30 -32.94
CA ASP A 286 -17.44 7.24 -33.64
C ASP A 286 -18.15 6.28 -32.66
N GLU A 287 -17.51 5.94 -31.56
CA GLU A 287 -18.09 5.12 -30.48
C GLU A 287 -19.25 5.82 -29.77
N ARG A 288 -19.15 7.14 -29.54
CA ARG A 288 -20.24 7.94 -28.98
C ARG A 288 -21.46 7.99 -29.90
N ILE A 289 -21.23 8.16 -31.20
CA ILE A 289 -22.31 8.19 -32.22
C ILE A 289 -22.99 6.80 -32.31
N ARG A 290 -22.23 5.72 -32.23
CA ARG A 290 -22.76 4.36 -32.22
C ARG A 290 -23.64 4.09 -31.01
N ASN A 291 -23.14 4.40 -29.80
CA ASN A 291 -23.86 4.23 -28.53
C ASN A 291 -25.12 5.11 -28.42
N SER A 292 -25.12 6.30 -29.05
CA SER A 292 -26.32 7.15 -29.07
C SER A 292 -27.41 6.59 -29.98
N LYS A 293 -27.07 5.97 -31.10
CA LYS A 293 -28.01 5.33 -32.01
C LYS A 293 -28.62 4.06 -31.42
N GLU A 294 -27.82 3.24 -30.73
CA GLU A 294 -28.31 2.01 -30.05
C GLU A 294 -29.32 2.35 -28.94
N ASN A 295 -29.13 3.47 -28.25
CA ASN A 295 -30.08 3.96 -27.21
C ASN A 295 -31.37 4.57 -27.80
N GLU A 296 -31.35 5.06 -29.02
CA GLU A 296 -32.54 5.56 -29.71
C GLU A 296 -33.40 4.44 -30.30
N ASP A 297 -32.76 3.36 -30.81
CA ASP A 297 -33.46 2.22 -31.40
C ASP A 297 -34.03 1.23 -30.35
N GLY A 298 -33.54 1.27 -29.10
CA GLY A 298 -33.99 0.41 -27.98
C GLY A 298 -35.16 0.95 -27.16
N GLY A 299 -35.74 2.09 -27.52
CA GLY A 299 -36.77 2.79 -26.74
C GLY A 299 -38.24 2.51 -27.15
N ASP A 300 -38.51 1.64 -28.12
CA ASP A 300 -39.85 1.38 -28.67
C ASP A 300 -40.32 -0.08 -28.48
N GLU A 301 -40.03 -0.72 -27.34
CA GLU A 301 -40.67 -1.98 -26.94
C GLU A 301 -41.39 -1.89 -25.61
#